data_390650c7999613e65c14da12ccc68707
#
_entry.id   390650c7999613e65c14da12ccc68707
#
_cell.length_a   1.000
_cell.length_b   1.000
_cell.length_c   1.000
_cell.angle_alpha   90.00
_cell.angle_beta   90.00
_cell.angle_gamma   90.00
#
_symmetry.space_group_name_H-M   'P 1'
#
loop_
_entity.id
_entity.type
_entity.pdbx_description
1 polymer ?
#
loop_
_entity_poly.entity_id
_entity_poly.type
_entity_poly.pdbx_seq_one_letter_code
_entity_poly.pdbx_strand_id
1 'polypeptide(L)'
;MKKIAIIMGSDSDFPVVKAAADTLQELEIPFEVHVYSAHRTPEAVQAFVSAARQNGFAAAGKAAHLAGVLAAGTTLPVIGIPMKSSALDGMDALLSTVQMPPGIPVATVAIDGAVNAALLAAEILAVSD
;
A
#
# COMPACT_ATOMS: atom_id res chain seq x y z
N MET A 1 12.21 -11.84 10.47
CA MET A 1 10.83 -11.42 10.22
C MET A 1 10.76 -10.69 8.88
N LYS A 2 9.78 -11.02 8.07
CA LYS A 2 9.55 -10.29 6.83
C LYS A 2 9.05 -8.88 7.12
N LYS A 3 9.20 -7.99 6.18
CA LYS A 3 8.86 -6.58 6.36
C LYS A 3 7.69 -6.16 5.47
N ILE A 4 7.14 -5.00 5.77
CA ILE A 4 6.01 -4.41 5.05
C ILE A 4 6.52 -3.21 4.26
N ALA A 5 6.07 -3.08 3.02
CA ALA A 5 6.35 -1.90 2.21
C ALA A 5 5.18 -0.94 2.30
N ILE A 6 5.46 0.33 2.55
CA ILE A 6 4.47 1.40 2.49
C ILE A 6 4.88 2.31 1.34
N ILE A 7 4.00 2.45 0.36
CA ILE A 7 4.29 3.21 -0.85
C ILE A 7 3.27 4.34 -0.98
N MET A 8 3.75 5.54 -1.25
CA MET A 8 2.90 6.69 -1.51
C MET A 8 3.29 7.32 -2.85
N GLY A 9 2.31 7.89 -3.54
CA GLY A 9 2.54 8.51 -4.84
C GLY A 9 3.16 9.89 -4.75
N SER A 10 3.06 10.53 -3.60
CA SER A 10 3.58 11.87 -3.34
C SER A 10 3.85 12.01 -1.86
N ASP A 11 4.82 12.85 -1.51
CA ASP A 11 5.11 13.14 -0.10
C ASP A 11 3.95 13.87 0.58
N SER A 12 3.02 14.45 -0.18
CA SER A 12 1.82 15.06 0.37
C SER A 12 0.89 14.04 1.03
N ASP A 13 1.04 12.76 0.73
CA ASP A 13 0.26 11.69 1.34
C ASP A 13 0.81 11.29 2.72
N PHE A 14 1.97 11.76 3.08
CA PHE A 14 2.67 11.32 4.30
C PHE A 14 1.90 11.56 5.58
N PRO A 15 1.16 12.67 5.78
CA PRO A 15 0.39 12.85 7.01
C PRO A 15 -0.57 11.71 7.31
N VAL A 16 -1.20 11.12 6.28
CA VAL A 16 -2.07 9.95 6.44
C VAL A 16 -1.24 8.68 6.60
N VAL A 17 -0.24 8.48 5.74
CA VAL A 17 0.61 7.30 5.74
C VAL A 17 1.40 7.16 7.05
N LYS A 18 1.74 8.27 7.68
CA LYS A 18 2.47 8.28 8.95
C LYS A 18 1.75 7.45 10.03
N ALA A 19 0.42 7.45 10.04
CA ALA A 19 -0.33 6.66 10.99
C ALA A 19 -0.08 5.15 10.81
N ALA A 20 0.08 4.69 9.57
CA ALA A 20 0.43 3.30 9.30
C ALA A 20 1.84 2.99 9.79
N ALA A 21 2.80 3.86 9.50
CA ALA A 21 4.18 3.68 9.94
C ALA A 21 4.28 3.64 11.46
N ASP A 22 3.59 4.54 12.15
CA ASP A 22 3.58 4.57 13.61
C ASP A 22 2.97 3.29 14.19
N THR A 23 1.91 2.77 13.59
CA THR A 23 1.27 1.52 14.01
C THR A 23 2.23 0.34 13.88
N LEU A 24 2.90 0.22 12.74
CA LEU A 24 3.88 -0.86 12.53
C LEU A 24 5.05 -0.74 13.50
N GLN A 25 5.48 0.48 13.80
CA GLN A 25 6.56 0.71 14.76
C GLN A 25 6.15 0.28 16.17
N GLU A 26 4.94 0.60 16.59
CA GLU A 26 4.42 0.15 17.89
C GLU A 26 4.34 -1.37 18.00
N LEU A 27 4.02 -2.04 16.89
CA LEU A 27 3.95 -3.50 16.82
C LEU A 27 5.33 -4.15 16.63
N GLU A 28 6.39 -3.35 16.51
CA GLU A 28 7.75 -3.80 16.28
C GLU A 28 7.89 -4.63 15.00
N ILE A 29 7.12 -4.26 13.96
CA ILE A 29 7.18 -4.90 12.65
C ILE A 29 8.07 -4.06 11.74
N PRO A 30 9.10 -4.66 11.11
CA PRO A 30 9.96 -3.90 10.21
C PRO A 30 9.20 -3.45 8.96
N PHE A 31 9.48 -2.23 8.52
CA PHE A 31 8.83 -1.66 7.34
C PHE A 31 9.77 -0.69 6.64
N GLU A 32 9.45 -0.43 5.37
CA GLU A 32 10.09 0.62 4.57
C GLU A 32 9.03 1.52 3.99
N VAL A 33 9.34 2.81 3.89
CA VAL A 33 8.45 3.81 3.28
C VAL A 33 9.12 4.34 2.03
N HIS A 34 8.39 4.32 0.91
CA HIS A 34 8.90 4.79 -0.38
C HIS A 34 7.91 5.75 -1.02
N VAL A 35 8.44 6.76 -1.72
CA VAL A 35 7.64 7.66 -2.55
C VAL A 35 7.90 7.28 -4.00
N TYR A 36 6.93 6.61 -4.62
CA TYR A 36 6.99 6.21 -6.02
C TYR A 36 5.72 6.62 -6.72
N SER A 37 5.86 7.33 -7.84
CA SER A 37 4.72 7.72 -8.66
C SER A 37 4.66 6.82 -9.89
N ALA A 38 3.50 6.21 -10.16
CA ALA A 38 3.31 5.41 -11.36
C ALA A 38 3.44 6.25 -12.64
N HIS A 39 3.20 7.56 -12.55
CA HIS A 39 3.33 8.46 -13.69
C HIS A 39 4.72 9.06 -13.83
N ARG A 40 5.35 9.41 -12.70
CA ARG A 40 6.62 10.15 -12.69
C ARG A 40 7.83 9.23 -12.57
N THR A 41 7.69 8.08 -11.89
CA THR A 41 8.78 7.13 -11.67
C THR A 41 8.33 5.69 -11.96
N PRO A 42 7.75 5.40 -13.15
CA PRO A 42 7.21 4.07 -13.43
C PRO A 42 8.27 2.96 -13.40
N GLU A 43 9.49 3.26 -13.82
CA GLU A 43 10.57 2.28 -13.81
C GLU A 43 10.98 1.90 -12.39
N ALA A 44 11.00 2.87 -11.48
CA ALA A 44 11.32 2.62 -10.07
C ALA A 44 10.25 1.74 -9.42
N VAL A 45 8.97 2.00 -9.73
CA VAL A 45 7.86 1.18 -9.24
C VAL A 45 7.99 -0.25 -9.74
N GLN A 46 8.23 -0.42 -11.04
CA GLN A 46 8.36 -1.74 -11.65
C GLN A 46 9.53 -2.53 -11.04
N ALA A 47 10.68 -1.89 -10.88
CA ALA A 47 11.85 -2.53 -10.30
C ALA A 47 11.59 -2.94 -8.85
N PHE A 48 10.98 -2.08 -8.07
CA PHE A 48 10.66 -2.37 -6.67
C PHE A 48 9.72 -3.57 -6.57
N VAL A 49 8.64 -3.55 -7.33
CA VAL A 49 7.59 -4.58 -7.29
C VAL A 49 8.15 -5.94 -7.73
N SER A 50 8.96 -5.96 -8.79
CA SER A 50 9.54 -7.21 -9.32
C SER A 50 10.45 -7.88 -8.30
N ALA A 51 11.15 -7.10 -7.45
CA ALA A 51 12.11 -7.62 -6.48
C ALA A 51 11.54 -7.74 -5.06
N ALA A 52 10.30 -7.33 -4.83
CA ALA A 52 9.76 -7.19 -3.47
C ALA A 52 9.80 -8.50 -2.68
N ARG A 53 9.39 -9.60 -3.27
CA ARG A 53 9.39 -10.90 -2.57
C ARG A 53 10.81 -11.33 -2.21
N GLN A 54 11.76 -11.16 -3.13
CA GLN A 54 13.17 -11.51 -2.90
C GLN A 54 13.80 -10.60 -1.84
N ASN A 55 13.34 -9.36 -1.74
CA ASN A 55 13.82 -8.40 -0.76
C ASN A 55 13.18 -8.56 0.62
N GLY A 56 12.36 -9.60 0.81
CA GLY A 56 11.84 -9.95 2.12
C GLY A 56 10.55 -9.26 2.52
N PHE A 57 9.78 -8.74 1.57
CA PHE A 57 8.48 -8.13 1.86
C PHE A 57 7.38 -9.19 1.93
N ALA A 58 6.46 -9.03 2.87
CA ALA A 58 5.30 -9.90 3.04
C ALA A 58 4.04 -9.29 2.42
N ALA A 59 3.95 -7.98 2.39
CA ALA A 59 2.81 -7.26 1.85
C ALA A 59 3.23 -5.83 1.52
N ALA A 60 2.42 -5.16 0.71
CA ALA A 60 2.67 -3.76 0.37
C ALA A 60 1.37 -2.96 0.49
N GLY A 61 1.43 -1.84 1.19
CA GLY A 61 0.34 -0.88 1.26
C GLY A 61 0.63 0.31 0.35
N LYS A 62 -0.35 0.73 -0.43
CA LYS A 62 -0.19 1.87 -1.31
C LYS A 62 -1.28 2.91 -1.07
N ALA A 63 -0.84 4.11 -0.72
CA ALA A 63 -1.68 5.29 -0.59
C ALA A 63 -1.67 6.03 -1.92
N ALA A 64 -2.74 6.02 -2.63
CA ALA A 64 -3.06 6.80 -3.82
C ALA A 64 -3.96 6.01 -4.76
N HIS A 65 -4.33 6.60 -5.90
CA HIS A 65 -5.26 6.02 -6.85
C HIS A 65 -4.74 4.76 -7.58
N LEU A 66 -3.45 4.46 -7.50
CA LEU A 66 -2.82 3.48 -8.38
C LEU A 66 -2.34 2.21 -7.67
N ALA A 67 -3.07 1.77 -6.64
CA ALA A 67 -2.79 0.49 -5.99
C ALA A 67 -2.83 -0.68 -6.98
N GLY A 68 -3.69 -0.59 -7.99
CA GLY A 68 -3.80 -1.60 -9.04
C GLY A 68 -2.54 -1.76 -9.87
N VAL A 69 -1.81 -0.69 -10.13
CA VAL A 69 -0.54 -0.76 -10.85
C VAL A 69 0.48 -1.59 -10.07
N LEU A 70 0.53 -1.37 -8.77
CA LEU A 70 1.40 -2.15 -7.89
C LEU A 70 0.98 -3.62 -7.86
N ALA A 71 -0.32 -3.87 -7.69
CA ALA A 71 -0.86 -5.22 -7.60
C ALA A 71 -0.67 -6.02 -8.89
N ALA A 72 -0.70 -5.37 -10.04
CA ALA A 72 -0.50 -6.02 -11.33
C ALA A 72 0.93 -6.58 -11.49
N GLY A 73 1.90 -6.05 -10.76
CA GLY A 73 3.30 -6.43 -10.89
C GLY A 73 3.79 -7.42 -9.84
N THR A 74 2.96 -7.84 -8.89
CA THR A 74 3.40 -8.72 -7.81
C THR A 74 2.30 -9.71 -7.40
N THR A 75 2.71 -10.85 -6.86
CA THR A 75 1.80 -11.80 -6.21
C THR A 75 1.75 -11.63 -4.70
N LEU A 76 2.49 -10.67 -4.15
CA LEU A 76 2.37 -10.33 -2.74
C LEU A 76 1.02 -9.63 -2.49
N PRO A 77 0.43 -9.79 -1.30
CA PRO A 77 -0.77 -9.06 -0.94
C PRO A 77 -0.55 -7.55 -1.03
N VAL A 78 -1.45 -6.86 -1.71
CA VAL A 78 -1.43 -5.40 -1.83
C VAL A 78 -2.66 -4.83 -1.13
N ILE A 79 -2.42 -3.85 -0.29
CA ILE A 79 -3.47 -3.16 0.47
C ILE A 79 -3.56 -1.73 -0.05
N GLY A 80 -4.74 -1.38 -0.58
CA GLY A 80 -4.99 -0.03 -1.07
C GLY A 80 -5.56 0.85 0.03
N ILE A 81 -5.01 2.05 0.16
CA ILE A 81 -5.49 3.07 1.08
C ILE A 81 -6.06 4.20 0.25
N PRO A 82 -7.40 4.27 0.07
CA PRO A 82 -7.99 5.38 -0.67
C PRO A 82 -7.73 6.69 0.08
N MET A 83 -7.27 7.69 -0.65
CA MET A 83 -6.95 8.99 -0.05
C MET A 83 -8.10 9.94 -0.28
N LYS A 84 -8.46 10.69 0.77
CA LYS A 84 -9.51 11.69 0.67
C LYS A 84 -9.13 12.77 -0.33
N SER A 85 -10.03 13.07 -1.26
CA SER A 85 -9.85 14.13 -2.23
C SER A 85 -10.78 15.30 -1.92
N SER A 86 -10.45 16.49 -2.43
CA SER A 86 -11.26 17.68 -2.21
C SER A 86 -12.58 17.65 -2.99
N ALA A 87 -12.67 16.86 -4.06
CA ALA A 87 -13.82 16.87 -4.96
C ALA A 87 -14.96 15.97 -4.49
N LEU A 88 -14.67 14.72 -4.08
CA LEU A 88 -15.69 13.72 -3.76
C LEU A 88 -15.42 13.05 -2.41
N ASP A 89 -14.67 13.70 -1.53
CA ASP A 89 -14.33 13.21 -0.20
C ASP A 89 -13.68 11.83 -0.20
N GLY A 90 -13.00 11.48 -1.30
CA GLY A 90 -12.31 10.20 -1.43
C GLY A 90 -13.12 9.11 -2.11
N MET A 91 -14.37 9.37 -2.50
CA MET A 91 -15.20 8.35 -3.14
C MET A 91 -14.61 7.88 -4.46
N ASP A 92 -14.06 8.78 -5.26
CA ASP A 92 -13.39 8.44 -6.51
C ASP A 92 -12.17 7.55 -6.27
N ALA A 93 -11.37 7.87 -5.26
CA ALA A 93 -10.22 7.06 -4.87
C ALA A 93 -10.65 5.68 -4.38
N LEU A 94 -11.72 5.62 -3.58
CA LEU A 94 -12.26 4.35 -3.09
C LEU A 94 -12.71 3.46 -4.24
N LEU A 95 -13.50 4.01 -5.17
CA LEU A 95 -14.01 3.23 -6.30
C LEU A 95 -12.90 2.74 -7.21
N SER A 96 -11.89 3.58 -7.48
CA SER A 96 -10.78 3.17 -8.33
C SER A 96 -9.86 2.15 -7.66
N THR A 97 -9.87 2.08 -6.34
CA THR A 97 -9.06 1.12 -5.59
C THR A 97 -9.78 -0.21 -5.42
N VAL A 98 -11.10 -0.18 -5.16
CA VAL A 98 -11.85 -1.38 -4.81
C VAL A 98 -12.32 -2.15 -6.04
N GLN A 99 -12.57 -1.47 -7.17
CA GLN A 99 -13.09 -2.13 -8.37
C GLN A 99 -11.95 -2.61 -9.25
N MET A 100 -11.36 -3.74 -8.88
CA MET A 100 -10.26 -4.34 -9.63
C MET A 100 -10.77 -5.48 -10.51
N PRO A 101 -10.19 -5.67 -11.71
CA PRO A 101 -10.56 -6.78 -12.58
C PRO A 101 -10.15 -8.13 -11.99
N PRO A 102 -10.79 -9.22 -12.42
CA PRO A 102 -10.38 -10.56 -12.02
C PRO A 102 -8.89 -10.80 -12.30
N GLY A 103 -8.20 -11.39 -11.35
CA GLY A 103 -6.78 -11.69 -11.46
C GLY A 103 -5.85 -10.67 -10.82
N ILE A 104 -6.36 -9.50 -10.47
CA ILE A 104 -5.55 -8.45 -9.83
C ILE A 104 -6.26 -8.01 -8.53
N PRO A 105 -6.17 -8.79 -7.45
CA PRO A 105 -6.86 -8.44 -6.21
C PRO A 105 -6.11 -7.37 -5.42
N VAL A 106 -6.87 -6.44 -4.85
CA VAL A 106 -6.36 -5.42 -3.92
C VAL A 106 -7.29 -5.40 -2.71
N ALA A 107 -6.72 -5.59 -1.52
CA ALA A 107 -7.47 -5.44 -0.29
C ALA A 107 -7.61 -3.95 0.02
N THR A 108 -8.84 -3.46 0.14
CA THR A 108 -9.09 -2.02 0.28
C THR A 108 -9.60 -1.72 1.68
N VAL A 109 -8.97 -0.76 2.35
CA VAL A 109 -9.42 -0.27 3.66
C VAL A 109 -10.28 0.99 3.47
N ALA A 110 -10.78 1.54 4.55
CA ALA A 110 -11.57 2.77 4.49
C ALA A 110 -10.74 3.95 3.96
N ILE A 111 -11.43 4.99 3.52
CA ILE A 111 -10.79 6.24 3.08
C ILE A 111 -9.92 6.77 4.24
N ASP A 112 -8.66 7.08 3.93
CA ASP A 112 -7.64 7.49 4.91
C ASP A 112 -7.41 6.47 6.04
N GLY A 113 -7.78 5.21 5.83
CA GLY A 113 -7.72 4.16 6.84
C GLY A 113 -6.33 3.53 7.02
N ALA A 114 -5.31 4.36 7.23
CA ALA A 114 -3.93 3.89 7.30
C ALA A 114 -3.65 2.97 8.49
N VAL A 115 -4.27 3.22 9.65
CA VAL A 115 -4.09 2.34 10.82
C VAL A 115 -4.58 0.93 10.52
N ASN A 116 -5.78 0.80 9.94
CA ASN A 116 -6.32 -0.51 9.59
C ASN A 116 -5.52 -1.17 8.47
N ALA A 117 -4.94 -0.41 7.57
CA ALA A 117 -4.04 -0.97 6.56
C ALA A 117 -2.81 -1.60 7.22
N ALA A 118 -2.23 -0.93 8.20
CA ALA A 118 -1.09 -1.47 8.95
C ALA A 118 -1.47 -2.72 9.75
N LEU A 119 -2.63 -2.70 10.40
CA LEU A 119 -3.12 -3.86 11.16
C LEU A 119 -3.40 -5.04 10.24
N LEU A 120 -4.00 -4.80 9.07
CA LEU A 120 -4.23 -5.87 8.09
C LEU A 120 -2.92 -6.45 7.59
N ALA A 121 -1.93 -5.62 7.31
CA ALA A 121 -0.60 -6.09 6.91
C ALA A 121 0.03 -6.95 8.01
N ALA A 122 -0.12 -6.54 9.27
CA ALA A 122 0.37 -7.30 10.40
C ALA A 122 -0.33 -8.67 10.51
N GLU A 123 -1.64 -8.71 10.28
CA GLU A 123 -2.39 -9.96 10.29
C GLU A 123 -1.93 -10.91 9.17
N ILE A 124 -1.67 -10.36 7.99
CA ILE A 124 -1.13 -11.14 6.87
C ILE A 124 0.23 -11.73 7.23
N LEU A 125 1.10 -10.92 7.81
CA LEU A 125 2.42 -11.37 8.24
C LEU A 125 2.29 -12.47 9.30
N ALA A 126 1.35 -12.34 10.22
CA ALA A 126 1.15 -13.25 11.33
C ALA A 126 0.68 -14.65 10.89
N VAL A 127 0.19 -14.81 9.67
CA VAL A 127 -0.19 -16.12 9.15
C VAL A 127 1.03 -17.06 9.08
N SER A 128 2.21 -16.53 8.81
CA SER A 128 3.43 -17.35 8.68
C SER A 128 4.53 -16.97 9.66
N ASP A 129 4.31 -15.98 10.50
CA ASP A 129 5.34 -15.43 11.38
C ASP A 129 4.74 -15.05 12.79
#